data_c292c0db17959c5b45d6c1b7d1fe2d20
#
_entry.id   c292c0db17959c5b45d6c1b7d1fe2d20
#
_cell.length_a   1.000
_cell.length_b   1.000
_cell.length_c   1.000
_cell.angle_alpha   90.00
_cell.angle_beta   90.00
_cell.angle_gamma   90.00
#
_symmetry.space_group_name_H-M   'P 1'
#
loop_
_entity.id
_entity.type
_entity.pdbx_description
1 polymer ?
#
loop_
_entity_poly.entity_id
_entity_poly.type
_entity_poly.pdbx_seq_one_letter_code
_entity_poly.pdbx_strand_id
1 'polypeptide(L)'
;MKFTKKELKPVIVLGVICIVVALLVAGVNSFTGKKIEDDKQTAINNSLKDVMPGGNFKDVTSDFDLLGTTVTAVYEDTNGAGHVVILSTAKGYTGNPILLTIAIADGDDGKGIITGAVVTNNPESKGVEDTNKFCADLKGKNPNETLDVDLITGVTYSSTAVRNAALDAFR
;
A
#
# COMPACT_ATOMS: atom_id res chain seq x y z
N MET A 1 -46.69 -1.24 -36.02
CA MET A 1 -45.97 -2.52 -36.19
C MET A 1 -46.49 -3.51 -35.15
N LYS A 2 -47.14 -4.60 -35.56
CA LYS A 2 -47.60 -5.67 -34.67
C LYS A 2 -46.50 -6.73 -34.67
N PHE A 3 -45.70 -6.81 -33.60
CA PHE A 3 -44.71 -7.87 -33.43
C PHE A 3 -45.42 -9.24 -33.32
N THR A 4 -45.04 -10.19 -34.13
CA THR A 4 -45.55 -11.55 -34.10
C THR A 4 -44.91 -12.29 -32.90
N LYS A 5 -45.67 -13.21 -32.26
CA LYS A 5 -45.17 -14.01 -31.10
C LYS A 5 -43.85 -14.76 -31.37
N LYS A 6 -43.56 -15.02 -32.67
CA LYS A 6 -42.32 -15.67 -33.12
C LYS A 6 -41.11 -14.75 -33.04
N GLU A 7 -41.31 -13.44 -33.25
CA GLU A 7 -40.24 -12.42 -33.22
C GLU A 7 -39.95 -11.94 -31.80
N LEU A 8 -40.91 -12.10 -30.87
CA LEU A 8 -40.72 -11.76 -29.45
C LEU A 8 -39.87 -12.79 -28.66
N LYS A 9 -39.89 -14.07 -29.06
CA LYS A 9 -39.17 -15.13 -28.36
C LYS A 9 -37.67 -14.85 -28.23
N PRO A 10 -36.91 -14.52 -29.30
CA PRO A 10 -35.47 -14.26 -29.16
C PRO A 10 -35.17 -13.01 -28.32
N VAL A 11 -36.03 -11.99 -28.36
CA VAL A 11 -35.87 -10.78 -27.55
C VAL A 11 -36.05 -11.07 -26.05
N ILE A 12 -37.05 -11.89 -25.71
CA ILE A 12 -37.29 -12.30 -24.32
C ILE A 12 -36.13 -13.16 -23.82
N VAL A 13 -35.67 -14.13 -24.62
CA VAL A 13 -34.52 -14.98 -24.24
C VAL A 13 -33.26 -14.16 -24.02
N LEU A 14 -32.98 -13.21 -24.93
CA LEU A 14 -31.84 -12.31 -24.77
C LEU A 14 -31.97 -11.46 -23.50
N GLY A 15 -33.14 -10.91 -23.23
CA GLY A 15 -33.42 -10.13 -22.02
C GLY A 15 -33.19 -10.94 -20.73
N VAL A 16 -33.66 -12.19 -20.71
CA VAL A 16 -33.44 -13.08 -19.55
C VAL A 16 -31.97 -13.38 -19.35
N ILE A 17 -31.22 -13.67 -20.40
CA ILE A 17 -29.80 -13.93 -20.35
C ILE A 17 -29.06 -12.69 -19.79
N CYS A 18 -29.37 -11.49 -20.29
CA CYS A 18 -28.76 -10.24 -19.81
C CYS A 18 -29.02 -10.02 -18.31
N ILE A 19 -30.25 -10.27 -17.85
CA ILE A 19 -30.61 -10.14 -16.43
C ILE A 19 -29.82 -11.14 -15.58
N VAL A 20 -29.76 -12.41 -16.00
CA VAL A 20 -29.03 -13.45 -15.27
C VAL A 20 -27.53 -13.11 -15.18
N VAL A 21 -26.92 -12.71 -16.29
CA VAL A 21 -25.50 -12.31 -16.30
C VAL A 21 -25.26 -11.09 -15.41
N ALA A 22 -26.12 -10.08 -15.48
CA ALA A 22 -26.02 -8.89 -14.65
C ALA A 22 -26.10 -9.23 -13.14
N LEU A 23 -27.02 -10.11 -12.76
CA LEU A 23 -27.15 -10.58 -11.38
C LEU A 23 -25.93 -11.39 -10.92
N LEU A 24 -25.37 -12.24 -11.77
CA LEU A 24 -24.16 -13.00 -11.47
C LEU A 24 -22.96 -12.06 -11.24
N VAL A 25 -22.74 -11.10 -12.16
CA VAL A 25 -21.65 -10.13 -12.06
C VAL A 25 -21.81 -9.26 -10.80
N ALA A 26 -23.01 -8.76 -10.52
CA ALA A 26 -23.29 -7.99 -9.33
C ALA A 26 -23.06 -8.80 -8.03
N GLY A 27 -23.47 -10.06 -8.01
CA GLY A 27 -23.25 -10.98 -6.90
C GLY A 27 -21.76 -11.23 -6.63
N VAL A 28 -20.99 -11.56 -7.67
CA VAL A 28 -19.54 -11.76 -7.56
C VAL A 28 -18.85 -10.49 -7.09
N ASN A 29 -19.17 -9.34 -7.65
CA ASN A 29 -18.57 -8.07 -7.28
C ASN A 29 -18.85 -7.70 -5.80
N SER A 30 -20.07 -7.92 -5.33
CA SER A 30 -20.43 -7.67 -3.93
C SER A 30 -19.69 -8.57 -2.95
N PHE A 31 -19.45 -9.83 -3.30
CA PHE A 31 -18.73 -10.79 -2.46
C PHE A 31 -17.21 -10.53 -2.48
N THR A 32 -16.68 -10.25 -3.67
CA THR A 32 -15.24 -10.03 -3.86
C THR A 32 -14.79 -8.70 -3.25
N GLY A 33 -15.61 -7.65 -3.35
CA GLY A 33 -15.28 -6.34 -2.79
C GLY A 33 -15.05 -6.36 -1.28
N LYS A 34 -15.92 -7.03 -0.53
CA LYS A 34 -15.73 -7.20 0.93
C LYS A 34 -14.48 -7.97 1.27
N LYS A 35 -14.23 -9.07 0.57
CA LYS A 35 -13.05 -9.91 0.83
C LYS A 35 -11.75 -9.15 0.54
N ILE A 36 -11.69 -8.37 -0.54
CA ILE A 36 -10.53 -7.54 -0.87
C ILE A 36 -10.26 -6.49 0.22
N GLU A 37 -11.30 -5.88 0.77
CA GLU A 37 -11.16 -4.90 1.85
C GLU A 37 -10.69 -5.53 3.15
N ASP A 38 -11.26 -6.69 3.53
CA ASP A 38 -10.83 -7.45 4.71
C ASP A 38 -9.37 -7.95 4.58
N ASP A 39 -8.98 -8.43 3.39
CA ASP A 39 -7.62 -8.87 3.11
C ASP A 39 -6.61 -7.69 3.17
N LYS A 40 -6.99 -6.50 2.64
CA LYS A 40 -6.19 -5.29 2.74
C LYS A 40 -6.01 -4.85 4.20
N GLN A 41 -7.11 -4.78 4.96
CA GLN A 41 -7.04 -4.39 6.37
C GLN A 41 -6.19 -5.36 7.20
N THR A 42 -6.28 -6.64 6.89
CA THR A 42 -5.45 -7.67 7.52
C THR A 42 -3.98 -7.49 7.17
N ALA A 43 -3.66 -7.21 5.91
CA ALA A 43 -2.30 -6.93 5.47
C ALA A 43 -1.72 -5.68 6.13
N ILE A 44 -2.52 -4.60 6.24
CA ILE A 44 -2.15 -3.38 6.97
C ILE A 44 -1.85 -3.72 8.43
N ASN A 45 -2.76 -4.38 9.13
CA ASN A 45 -2.58 -4.71 10.54
C ASN A 45 -1.36 -5.60 10.80
N ASN A 46 -1.03 -6.50 9.88
CA ASN A 46 0.18 -7.32 9.96
C ASN A 46 1.42 -6.46 9.78
N SER A 47 1.45 -5.60 8.76
CA SER A 47 2.60 -4.73 8.50
C SER A 47 2.88 -3.74 9.64
N LEU A 48 1.84 -3.22 10.30
CA LEU A 48 1.98 -2.38 11.49
C LEU A 48 2.70 -3.12 12.62
N LYS A 49 2.29 -4.39 12.85
CA LYS A 49 2.90 -5.24 13.88
C LYS A 49 4.33 -5.68 13.53
N ASP A 50 4.63 -5.84 12.24
CA ASP A 50 5.96 -6.23 11.77
C ASP A 50 6.99 -5.14 12.03
N VAL A 51 6.61 -3.86 11.83
CA VAL A 51 7.52 -2.72 12.04
C VAL A 51 7.53 -2.23 13.50
N MET A 52 6.44 -2.41 14.24
CA MET A 52 6.31 -1.99 15.64
C MET A 52 5.55 -3.05 16.46
N PRO A 53 6.23 -4.12 16.89
CA PRO A 53 5.61 -5.20 17.67
C PRO A 53 5.04 -4.69 19.01
N GLY A 54 3.80 -5.05 19.28
CA GLY A 54 3.12 -4.66 20.54
C GLY A 54 2.46 -3.28 20.52
N GLY A 55 2.55 -2.54 19.40
CA GLY A 55 1.87 -1.26 19.26
C GLY A 55 0.35 -1.39 19.20
N ASN A 56 -0.35 -0.36 19.70
CA ASN A 56 -1.77 -0.15 19.56
C ASN A 56 -2.00 1.03 18.62
N PHE A 57 -2.49 0.76 17.43
CA PHE A 57 -2.51 1.73 16.35
C PHE A 57 -3.87 2.40 16.20
N LYS A 58 -3.86 3.73 16.10
CA LYS A 58 -4.99 4.58 15.75
C LYS A 58 -4.70 5.23 14.41
N ASP A 59 -5.65 5.16 13.48
CA ASP A 59 -5.56 5.88 12.22
C ASP A 59 -5.69 7.39 12.47
N VAL A 60 -4.67 8.13 12.08
CA VAL A 60 -4.57 9.60 12.18
C VAL A 60 -4.29 10.23 10.83
N THR A 61 -4.55 9.50 9.75
CA THR A 61 -4.29 9.93 8.37
C THR A 61 -4.92 11.29 8.05
N SER A 62 -6.11 11.56 8.61
CA SER A 62 -6.83 12.83 8.40
C SER A 62 -6.17 14.05 9.05
N ASP A 63 -5.23 13.85 9.96
CA ASP A 63 -4.57 14.93 10.71
C ASP A 63 -3.33 15.47 9.96
N PHE A 64 -2.98 14.83 8.84
CA PHE A 64 -1.81 15.16 8.01
C PHE A 64 -2.22 15.61 6.61
N ASP A 65 -1.50 16.60 6.06
CA ASP A 65 -1.60 16.96 4.65
C ASP A 65 -0.67 16.09 3.81
N LEU A 66 -1.23 15.08 3.18
CA LEU A 66 -0.49 14.10 2.38
C LEU A 66 -0.31 14.51 0.91
N LEU A 67 -0.75 15.72 0.54
CA LEU A 67 -0.73 16.17 -0.86
C LEU A 67 0.71 16.27 -1.38
N GLY A 68 0.98 15.56 -2.47
CA GLY A 68 2.31 15.56 -3.10
C GLY A 68 3.35 14.67 -2.43
N THR A 69 2.94 13.84 -1.47
CA THR A 69 3.79 12.81 -0.84
C THR A 69 3.47 11.41 -1.39
N THR A 70 4.31 10.45 -1.07
CA THR A 70 4.06 9.02 -1.33
C THR A 70 3.33 8.33 -0.16
N VAL A 71 3.01 9.07 0.89
CA VAL A 71 2.27 8.58 2.05
C VAL A 71 0.82 8.30 1.68
N THR A 72 0.30 7.15 2.09
CA THR A 72 -1.09 6.75 1.86
C THR A 72 -1.91 6.65 3.13
N ALA A 73 -1.27 6.38 4.27
CA ALA A 73 -1.91 6.36 5.58
C ALA A 73 -0.88 6.59 6.69
N VAL A 74 -1.33 7.15 7.81
CA VAL A 74 -0.53 7.41 9.02
C VAL A 74 -1.27 6.83 10.22
N TYR A 75 -0.54 6.07 11.02
CA TYR A 75 -1.04 5.47 12.26
C TYR A 75 -0.17 5.92 13.43
N GLU A 76 -0.79 6.34 14.50
CA GLU A 76 -0.15 6.68 15.76
C GLU A 76 -0.19 5.48 16.70
N ASP A 77 0.93 5.15 17.35
CA ASP A 77 0.91 4.21 18.47
C ASP A 77 0.39 4.91 19.73
N THR A 78 -0.73 4.46 20.25
CA THR A 78 -1.37 5.00 21.45
C THR A 78 -0.54 4.77 22.73
N ASN A 79 0.48 3.94 22.67
CA ASN A 79 1.46 3.76 23.76
C ASN A 79 2.58 4.82 23.70
N GLY A 80 2.60 5.69 22.70
CA GLY A 80 3.57 6.79 22.56
C GLY A 80 4.92 6.37 21.99
N ALA A 81 5.01 5.21 21.29
CA ALA A 81 6.27 4.77 20.69
C ALA A 81 6.59 5.46 19.35
N GLY A 82 5.66 6.25 18.79
CA GLY A 82 5.83 6.97 17.53
C GLY A 82 4.68 6.75 16.53
N HIS A 83 4.99 6.93 15.26
CA HIS A 83 4.04 6.78 14.15
C HIS A 83 4.46 5.66 13.21
N VAL A 84 3.49 5.01 12.59
CA VAL A 84 3.69 4.07 11.49
C VAL A 84 3.07 4.65 10.23
N VAL A 85 3.87 4.78 9.18
CA VAL A 85 3.49 5.39 7.91
C VAL A 85 3.43 4.32 6.84
N ILE A 86 2.31 4.24 6.13
CA ILE A 86 2.15 3.39 4.95
C ILE A 86 2.40 4.24 3.71
N LEU A 87 3.31 3.77 2.89
CA LEU A 87 3.81 4.48 1.73
C LEU A 87 3.56 3.66 0.46
N SER A 88 3.23 4.36 -0.61
CA SER A 88 3.24 3.82 -1.96
C SER A 88 4.30 4.58 -2.74
N THR A 89 5.40 3.93 -3.10
CA THR A 89 6.46 4.59 -3.85
C THR A 89 5.91 5.24 -5.13
N ALA A 90 6.66 6.18 -5.68
CA ALA A 90 6.58 6.47 -7.09
C ALA A 90 6.84 5.17 -7.88
N LYS A 91 6.71 5.16 -9.19
CA LYS A 91 6.85 3.94 -9.99
C LYS A 91 8.23 3.29 -9.79
N GLY A 92 8.24 1.98 -9.50
CA GLY A 92 9.42 1.13 -9.56
C GLY A 92 9.83 0.82 -11.01
N TYR A 93 10.74 -0.15 -11.20
CA TYR A 93 11.24 -0.56 -12.51
C TYR A 93 10.12 -1.10 -13.43
N THR A 94 9.18 -1.87 -12.88
CA THR A 94 8.02 -2.41 -13.65
C THR A 94 6.94 -1.35 -13.95
N GLY A 95 7.09 -0.14 -13.44
CA GLY A 95 6.10 0.92 -13.58
C GLY A 95 4.96 0.84 -12.56
N ASN A 96 4.99 -0.15 -11.66
CA ASN A 96 4.06 -0.29 -10.55
C ASN A 96 4.68 0.24 -9.25
N PRO A 97 3.88 0.77 -8.31
CA PRO A 97 4.39 1.21 -7.02
C PRO A 97 4.76 0.03 -6.13
N ILE A 98 5.80 0.21 -5.32
CA ILE A 98 6.16 -0.68 -4.23
C ILE A 98 5.49 -0.16 -2.96
N LEU A 99 4.84 -1.02 -2.18
CA LEU A 99 4.21 -0.64 -0.93
C LEU A 99 5.15 -0.89 0.24
N LEU A 100 5.28 0.12 1.09
CA LEU A 100 6.17 0.12 2.25
C LEU A 100 5.37 0.43 3.51
N THR A 101 5.84 -0.10 4.64
CA THR A 101 5.42 0.32 5.97
C THR A 101 6.65 0.69 6.77
N ILE A 102 6.69 1.90 7.31
CA ILE A 102 7.82 2.45 8.06
C ILE A 102 7.33 2.94 9.41
N ALA A 103 7.99 2.51 10.47
CA ALA A 103 7.78 3.02 11.83
C ALA A 103 8.82 4.10 12.13
N ILE A 104 8.36 5.23 12.67
CA ILE A 104 9.18 6.37 13.04
C ILE A 104 8.91 6.67 14.50
N ALA A 105 9.97 6.80 15.29
CA ALA A 105 9.93 7.32 16.66
C ALA A 105 10.65 8.66 16.73
N ASP A 106 10.43 9.39 17.81
CA ASP A 106 11.18 10.61 18.09
C ASP A 106 12.67 10.29 18.27
N GLY A 107 13.51 10.97 17.52
CA GLY A 107 14.95 10.89 17.68
C GLY A 107 15.46 11.88 18.73
N ASP A 108 16.64 11.62 19.28
CA ASP A 108 17.28 12.49 20.29
C ASP A 108 17.52 13.93 19.77
N ASP A 109 17.59 14.10 18.46
CA ASP A 109 17.78 15.39 17.77
C ASP A 109 16.45 16.03 17.31
N GLY A 110 15.31 15.44 17.63
CA GLY A 110 13.99 15.89 17.22
C GLY A 110 13.65 15.69 15.72
N LYS A 111 14.46 14.90 14.98
CA LYS A 111 14.27 14.68 13.55
C LYS A 111 13.54 13.38 13.21
N GLY A 112 13.20 12.60 14.19
CA GLY A 112 12.66 11.26 13.99
C GLY A 112 13.72 10.25 13.53
N ILE A 113 13.49 8.99 13.85
CA ILE A 113 14.36 7.86 13.47
C ILE A 113 13.50 6.69 13.02
N ILE A 114 13.91 6.00 11.97
CA ILE A 114 13.24 4.78 11.50
C ILE A 114 13.52 3.66 12.49
N THR A 115 12.49 3.19 13.18
CA THR A 115 12.59 2.06 14.12
C THR A 115 12.28 0.72 13.47
N GLY A 116 11.54 0.73 12.34
CA GLY A 116 11.23 -0.43 11.54
C GLY A 116 10.86 -0.04 10.13
N ALA A 117 11.25 -0.85 9.16
CA ALA A 117 10.87 -0.66 7.76
C ALA A 117 10.70 -2.01 7.07
N VAL A 118 9.61 -2.18 6.34
CA VAL A 118 9.29 -3.41 5.62
C VAL A 118 8.60 -3.11 4.29
N VAL A 119 8.90 -3.91 3.28
CA VAL A 119 8.16 -3.91 2.02
C VAL A 119 6.96 -4.83 2.17
N THR A 120 5.75 -4.31 2.02
CA THR A 120 4.50 -5.06 2.15
C THR A 120 4.00 -5.61 0.82
N ASN A 121 4.34 -4.94 -0.29
CA ASN A 121 4.08 -5.45 -1.63
C ASN A 121 5.16 -4.96 -2.59
N ASN A 122 5.81 -5.90 -3.27
CA ASN A 122 6.83 -5.62 -4.27
C ASN A 122 6.46 -6.26 -5.61
N PRO A 123 5.89 -5.52 -6.56
CA PRO A 123 5.49 -6.03 -7.86
C PRO A 123 6.64 -6.14 -8.87
N GLU A 124 7.88 -5.96 -8.43
CA GLU A 124 9.05 -6.03 -9.29
C GLU A 124 9.30 -7.45 -9.79
N SER A 125 9.74 -7.58 -11.03
CA SER A 125 10.06 -8.87 -11.64
C SER A 125 11.50 -9.35 -11.34
N LYS A 126 12.36 -8.43 -10.89
CA LYS A 126 13.76 -8.68 -10.56
C LYS A 126 14.18 -7.84 -9.36
N GLY A 127 15.17 -8.33 -8.61
CA GLY A 127 15.75 -7.61 -7.48
C GLY A 127 14.77 -7.38 -6.32
N VAL A 128 13.75 -8.22 -6.19
CA VAL A 128 12.76 -8.12 -5.10
C VAL A 128 13.44 -8.25 -3.76
N GLU A 129 14.32 -9.24 -3.62
CA GLU A 129 15.01 -9.54 -2.37
C GLU A 129 15.99 -8.41 -1.99
N ASP A 130 16.73 -7.89 -2.97
CA ASP A 130 17.65 -6.76 -2.77
C ASP A 130 16.90 -5.49 -2.38
N THR A 131 15.74 -5.22 -3.01
CA THR A 131 14.89 -4.07 -2.67
C THR A 131 14.32 -4.21 -1.25
N ASN A 132 13.89 -5.40 -0.86
CA ASN A 132 13.37 -5.66 0.47
C ASN A 132 14.47 -5.49 1.53
N LYS A 133 15.68 -5.98 1.24
CA LYS A 133 16.85 -5.77 2.10
C LYS A 133 17.20 -4.30 2.24
N PHE A 134 17.24 -3.55 1.12
CA PHE A 134 17.48 -2.11 1.13
C PHE A 134 16.49 -1.39 2.06
N CYS A 135 15.20 -1.74 1.99
CA CYS A 135 14.19 -1.17 2.87
C CYS A 135 14.48 -1.48 4.34
N ALA A 136 14.86 -2.71 4.66
CA ALA A 136 15.20 -3.11 6.03
C ALA A 136 16.45 -2.40 6.56
N ASP A 137 17.43 -2.10 5.70
CA ASP A 137 18.68 -1.40 6.04
C ASP A 137 18.45 0.10 6.37
N LEU A 138 17.25 0.64 6.10
CA LEU A 138 16.85 1.98 6.54
C LEU A 138 16.58 2.07 8.05
N LYS A 139 16.43 0.95 8.74
CA LYS A 139 16.23 0.93 10.19
C LYS A 139 17.42 1.58 10.91
N GLY A 140 17.12 2.45 11.87
CA GLY A 140 18.09 3.22 12.64
C GLY A 140 18.55 4.50 11.95
N LYS A 141 18.03 4.83 10.77
CA LYS A 141 18.38 6.03 10.01
C LYS A 141 17.45 7.19 10.33
N ASN A 142 18.03 8.38 10.46
CA ASN A 142 17.30 9.66 10.43
C ASN A 142 17.15 10.16 8.97
N PRO A 143 16.46 11.28 8.70
CA PRO A 143 16.27 11.78 7.32
C PRO A 143 17.57 12.00 6.55
N ASN A 144 18.61 12.54 7.21
CA ASN A 144 19.90 12.81 6.57
C ASN A 144 20.63 11.51 6.21
N GLU A 145 20.69 10.57 7.16
CA GLU A 145 21.31 9.25 6.96
C GLU A 145 20.57 8.40 5.92
N THR A 146 19.25 8.58 5.80
CA THR A 146 18.45 7.92 4.75
C THR A 146 18.85 8.40 3.35
N LEU A 147 19.21 9.68 3.21
CA LEU A 147 19.74 10.22 1.94
C LEU A 147 21.10 9.62 1.57
N ASP A 148 21.94 9.35 2.55
CA ASP A 148 23.30 8.86 2.37
C ASP A 148 23.39 7.33 2.20
N VAL A 149 22.26 6.60 2.27
CA VAL A 149 22.26 5.15 2.03
C VAL A 149 22.60 4.85 0.57
N ASP A 150 23.63 4.04 0.37
CA ASP A 150 24.08 3.63 -0.97
C ASP A 150 23.01 2.81 -1.69
N LEU A 151 22.73 3.20 -2.93
CA LEU A 151 21.79 2.47 -3.78
C LEU A 151 22.39 1.13 -4.23
N ILE A 152 21.55 0.11 -4.28
CA ILE A 152 21.98 -1.22 -4.69
C ILE A 152 22.13 -1.29 -6.22
N THR A 153 23.32 -1.70 -6.68
CA THR A 153 23.59 -1.92 -8.11
C THR A 153 22.68 -3.02 -8.67
N GLY A 154 22.07 -2.76 -9.82
CA GLY A 154 21.12 -3.69 -10.46
C GLY A 154 19.66 -3.46 -10.09
N VAL A 155 19.38 -2.80 -8.94
CA VAL A 155 18.03 -2.41 -8.49
C VAL A 155 17.95 -0.91 -8.17
N THR A 156 18.75 -0.11 -8.81
CA THR A 156 18.89 1.34 -8.55
C THR A 156 17.56 2.08 -8.65
N TYR A 157 16.69 1.73 -9.60
CA TYR A 157 15.36 2.35 -9.73
C TYR A 157 14.49 2.08 -8.51
N SER A 158 14.38 0.83 -8.11
CA SER A 158 13.54 0.40 -7.00
C SER A 158 14.08 0.90 -5.67
N SER A 159 15.40 0.84 -5.43
CA SER A 159 16.02 1.38 -4.22
C SER A 159 15.93 2.91 -4.13
N THR A 160 16.02 3.63 -5.27
CA THR A 160 15.76 5.07 -5.31
C THR A 160 14.31 5.40 -4.95
N ALA A 161 13.35 4.64 -5.50
CA ALA A 161 11.94 4.83 -5.20
C ALA A 161 11.63 4.58 -3.71
N VAL A 162 12.19 3.52 -3.14
CA VAL A 162 12.09 3.21 -1.70
C VAL A 162 12.69 4.30 -0.84
N ARG A 163 13.91 4.77 -1.15
CA ARG A 163 14.58 5.85 -0.42
C ARG A 163 13.77 7.15 -0.42
N ASN A 164 13.26 7.55 -1.59
CA ASN A 164 12.49 8.78 -1.72
C ASN A 164 11.16 8.68 -0.94
N ALA A 165 10.49 7.52 -0.99
CA ALA A 165 9.30 7.28 -0.20
C ALA A 165 9.59 7.31 1.31
N ALA A 166 10.71 6.73 1.75
CA ALA A 166 11.11 6.78 3.16
C ALA A 166 11.38 8.22 3.65
N LEU A 167 11.87 9.09 2.77
CA LEU A 167 12.03 10.52 3.11
C LEU A 167 10.70 11.26 3.23
N ASP A 168 9.70 10.87 2.44
CA ASP A 168 8.35 11.44 2.57
C ASP A 168 7.69 11.09 3.91
N ALA A 169 8.08 9.99 4.55
CA ALA A 169 7.58 9.60 5.86
C ALA A 169 8.00 10.56 7.00
N PHE A 170 9.00 11.43 6.77
CA PHE A 170 9.46 12.42 7.75
C PHE A 170 8.89 13.82 7.51
N ARG A 171 8.03 13.98 6.52
CA ARG A 171 7.39 15.27 6.20
C ARG A 171 6.08 15.45 6.94
#